data_a6588125aac5787ae1b6f1735e90ead9
#
_entry.id   a6588125aac5787ae1b6f1735e90ead9
#
_cell.length_a   1.000
_cell.length_b   1.000
_cell.length_c   1.000
_cell.angle_alpha   90.00
_cell.angle_beta   90.00
_cell.angle_gamma   90.00
#
_symmetry.space_group_name_H-M   'P 1'
#
loop_
_entity.id
_entity.type
_entity.pdbx_description
1 polymer ?
#
loop_
_entity_poly.entity_id
_entity_poly.type
_entity_poly.pdbx_seq_one_letter_code
_entity_poly.pdbx_strand_id
1 'polypeptide(L)'
;MSPPTSRSEILSRLRAQIKDGKPIVGAGAGIGLSAKSVESGGGDLIIIYNSGRFRMAGHGSLAGLMPYSNANEVVVEMASEVLPVVKNTPVIAGVCGTDPFKDIPRFLKQLQDIGFAGVQNFPTVGLIDGQFRVNLEETGMGYSKEVDMISAASELGMLTTPYVFNVQEAEDMAKAGADVLVAHMGLTTSGTIGAQTGKSLEQCVKDIQKIRDAAVKINPDVILLCHGGPIAKPEDAKFVLERVSGLHGFFGASSMERLPVEVAIKETTSEFKKIALKK
;
A
#
# COMPACT_ATOMS: atom_id res chain seq x y z
N MET A 1 -7.83 13.92 18.82
CA MET A 1 -6.95 14.49 17.77
C MET A 1 -7.18 13.66 16.52
N SER A 2 -7.20 14.28 15.35
CA SER A 2 -7.32 13.60 14.06
C SER A 2 -5.92 13.20 13.54
N PRO A 3 -5.80 12.21 12.63
CA PRO A 3 -4.54 11.87 12.00
C PRO A 3 -3.88 13.08 11.33
N PRO A 4 -2.54 13.15 11.24
CA PRO A 4 -1.84 14.22 10.53
C PRO A 4 -2.12 14.15 9.03
N THR A 5 -2.36 15.32 8.41
CA THR A 5 -2.65 15.45 6.97
C THR A 5 -1.63 16.32 6.22
N SER A 6 -0.76 17.04 6.93
CA SER A 6 0.26 17.90 6.32
C SER A 6 1.35 17.08 5.62
N ARG A 7 1.41 17.14 4.27
CA ARG A 7 2.44 16.48 3.46
C ARG A 7 3.86 16.82 3.93
N SER A 8 4.15 18.09 4.18
CA SER A 8 5.48 18.53 4.59
C SER A 8 5.88 18.00 5.96
N GLU A 9 4.96 17.98 6.92
CA GLU A 9 5.18 17.42 8.25
C GLU A 9 5.42 15.91 8.17
N ILE A 10 4.60 15.19 7.43
CA ILE A 10 4.75 13.73 7.24
C ILE A 10 6.11 13.42 6.62
N LEU A 11 6.48 14.08 5.51
CA LEU A 11 7.77 13.87 4.87
C LEU A 11 8.95 14.22 5.78
N SER A 12 8.85 15.27 6.59
CA SER A 12 9.86 15.61 7.57
C SER A 12 10.06 14.49 8.60
N ARG A 13 8.97 13.91 9.11
CA ARG A 13 9.01 12.77 10.05
C ARG A 13 9.65 11.53 9.40
N LEU A 14 9.24 11.18 8.18
CA LEU A 14 9.80 10.02 7.46
C LEU A 14 11.30 10.18 7.18
N ARG A 15 11.73 11.38 6.75
CA ARG A 15 13.14 11.67 6.51
C ARG A 15 13.98 11.66 7.78
N ALA A 16 13.43 12.11 8.91
CA ALA A 16 14.10 12.02 10.21
C ALA A 16 14.34 10.55 10.59
N GLN A 17 13.38 9.66 10.41
CA GLN A 17 13.56 8.23 10.65
C GLN A 17 14.64 7.61 9.77
N ILE A 18 14.65 7.93 8.47
CA ILE A 18 15.70 7.47 7.53
C ILE A 18 17.08 7.93 8.04
N LYS A 19 17.21 9.18 8.45
CA LYS A 19 18.46 9.72 9.01
C LYS A 19 18.90 9.00 10.28
N ASP A 20 17.94 8.57 11.10
CA ASP A 20 18.19 7.79 12.32
C ASP A 20 18.47 6.30 12.04
N GLY A 21 18.50 5.88 10.77
CA GLY A 21 18.71 4.48 10.38
C GLY A 21 17.52 3.57 10.70
N LYS A 22 16.31 4.13 10.89
CA LYS A 22 15.09 3.37 11.17
C LYS A 22 14.29 3.16 9.89
N PRO A 23 13.79 1.94 9.63
CA PRO A 23 12.96 1.68 8.46
C PRO A 23 11.59 2.36 8.60
N ILE A 24 11.05 2.82 7.47
CA ILE A 24 9.66 3.25 7.37
C ILE A 24 8.79 2.00 7.23
N VAL A 25 7.70 1.95 7.98
CA VAL A 25 6.70 0.86 7.90
C VAL A 25 5.34 1.44 7.49
N GLY A 26 4.96 1.16 6.24
CA GLY A 26 3.59 1.40 5.77
C GLY A 26 2.74 0.15 5.90
N ALA A 27 1.47 0.30 6.24
CA ALA A 27 0.59 -0.84 6.46
C ALA A 27 -0.81 -0.62 5.88
N GLY A 28 -1.30 -1.62 5.14
CA GLY A 28 -2.70 -1.70 4.75
C GLY A 28 -3.59 -2.07 5.93
N ALA A 29 -4.74 -1.41 6.05
CA ALA A 29 -5.77 -1.73 7.02
C ALA A 29 -7.13 -1.86 6.34
N GLY A 30 -7.87 -2.93 6.62
CA GLY A 30 -9.19 -3.20 6.06
C GLY A 30 -10.35 -2.84 7.00
N ILE A 31 -10.04 -2.64 8.29
CA ILE A 31 -11.00 -2.30 9.35
C ILE A 31 -10.34 -1.40 10.39
N GLY A 32 -11.15 -0.71 11.20
CA GLY A 32 -10.65 0.17 12.26
C GLY A 32 -9.76 -0.55 13.29
N LEU A 33 -10.03 -1.81 13.60
CA LEU A 33 -9.20 -2.58 14.54
C LEU A 33 -7.79 -2.81 14.00
N SER A 34 -7.62 -3.18 12.72
CA SER A 34 -6.30 -3.35 12.12
C SER A 34 -5.54 -2.03 12.04
N ALA A 35 -6.22 -0.92 11.67
CA ALA A 35 -5.62 0.41 11.64
C ALA A 35 -5.09 0.85 13.02
N LYS A 36 -5.91 0.69 14.06
CA LYS A 36 -5.53 1.00 15.45
C LYS A 36 -4.35 0.14 15.92
N SER A 37 -4.31 -1.14 15.53
CA SER A 37 -3.22 -2.04 15.90
C SER A 37 -1.92 -1.68 15.19
N VAL A 38 -1.97 -1.30 13.91
CA VAL A 38 -0.83 -0.78 13.14
C VAL A 38 -0.24 0.47 13.82
N GLU A 39 -1.08 1.44 14.16
CA GLU A 39 -0.63 2.64 14.88
C GLU A 39 0.04 2.30 16.20
N SER A 40 -0.58 1.42 17.00
CA SER A 40 -0.03 0.98 18.30
C SER A 40 1.29 0.24 18.16
N GLY A 41 1.52 -0.43 17.03
CA GLY A 41 2.77 -1.09 16.69
C GLY A 41 3.86 -0.17 16.14
N GLY A 42 3.58 1.13 16.00
CA GLY A 42 4.53 2.13 15.50
C GLY A 42 4.56 2.24 13.98
N GLY A 43 3.49 1.87 13.28
CA GLY A 43 3.38 2.07 11.84
C GLY A 43 3.42 3.56 11.45
N ASP A 44 4.12 3.88 10.38
CA ASP A 44 4.38 5.26 9.93
C ASP A 44 3.34 5.78 8.95
N LEU A 45 2.73 4.88 8.17
CA LEU A 45 1.68 5.15 7.19
C LEU A 45 0.60 4.06 7.30
N ILE A 46 -0.65 4.45 7.28
CA ILE A 46 -1.78 3.53 7.16
C ILE A 46 -2.43 3.76 5.80
N ILE A 47 -2.69 2.69 5.06
CA ILE A 47 -3.40 2.78 3.79
C ILE A 47 -4.66 1.95 3.83
N ILE A 48 -5.77 2.57 3.43
CA ILE A 48 -7.05 1.89 3.26
C ILE A 48 -7.47 1.89 1.79
N TYR A 49 -7.85 0.72 1.31
CA TYR A 49 -8.38 0.50 -0.03
C TYR A 49 -9.30 -0.74 -0.03
N ASN A 50 -10.12 -0.89 -1.05
CA ASN A 50 -11.15 -1.94 -1.10
C ASN A 50 -10.62 -3.36 -0.85
N SER A 51 -9.39 -3.70 -1.31
CA SER A 51 -8.75 -5.01 -1.00
C SER A 51 -8.61 -5.27 0.50
N GLY A 52 -8.39 -4.25 1.31
CA GLY A 52 -8.35 -4.38 2.78
C GLY A 52 -9.67 -4.90 3.33
N ARG A 53 -10.78 -4.34 2.88
CA ARG A 53 -12.13 -4.79 3.24
C ARG A 53 -12.34 -6.26 2.85
N PHE A 54 -11.97 -6.65 1.63
CA PHE A 54 -12.09 -8.03 1.17
C PHE A 54 -11.20 -8.99 1.98
N ARG A 55 -9.97 -8.60 2.32
CA ARG A 55 -9.07 -9.42 3.17
C ARG A 55 -9.66 -9.66 4.56
N MET A 56 -10.22 -8.64 5.18
CA MET A 56 -10.85 -8.78 6.51
C MET A 56 -12.19 -9.52 6.45
N ALA A 57 -12.79 -9.63 5.27
CA ALA A 57 -13.92 -10.52 4.98
C ALA A 57 -13.50 -11.97 4.62
N GLY A 58 -12.19 -12.29 4.69
CA GLY A 58 -11.67 -13.64 4.42
C GLY A 58 -11.38 -13.96 2.95
N HIS A 59 -11.27 -12.94 2.08
CA HIS A 59 -11.02 -13.11 0.65
C HIS A 59 -9.61 -12.65 0.23
N GLY A 60 -9.17 -13.09 -0.96
CA GLY A 60 -7.87 -12.72 -1.51
C GLY A 60 -7.83 -11.26 -1.97
N SER A 61 -6.64 -10.65 -1.93
CA SER A 61 -6.44 -9.24 -2.30
C SER A 61 -6.88 -8.90 -3.73
N LEU A 62 -6.83 -9.86 -4.67
CA LEU A 62 -7.30 -9.65 -6.06
C LEU A 62 -8.80 -9.39 -6.17
N ALA A 63 -9.60 -9.71 -5.15
CA ALA A 63 -11.00 -9.31 -5.11
C ALA A 63 -11.19 -7.80 -5.29
N GLY A 64 -10.18 -7.00 -4.89
CA GLY A 64 -10.17 -5.55 -5.09
C GLY A 64 -10.02 -5.10 -6.54
N LEU A 65 -9.57 -5.97 -7.45
CA LEU A 65 -9.47 -5.69 -8.89
C LEU A 65 -10.68 -6.18 -9.67
N MET A 66 -11.59 -6.91 -9.02
CA MET A 66 -12.75 -7.50 -9.63
C MET A 66 -13.98 -6.60 -9.49
N PRO A 67 -15.00 -6.72 -10.38
CA PRO A 67 -16.17 -5.84 -10.42
C PRO A 67 -17.18 -6.14 -9.29
N TYR A 68 -16.73 -6.34 -8.06
CA TYR A 68 -17.60 -6.67 -6.92
C TYR A 68 -18.15 -5.44 -6.20
N SER A 69 -17.48 -4.30 -6.34
CA SER A 69 -17.90 -3.02 -5.75
C SER A 69 -17.19 -1.85 -6.44
N ASN A 70 -17.70 -0.63 -6.24
CA ASN A 70 -16.95 0.58 -6.61
C ASN A 70 -15.84 0.80 -5.59
N ALA A 71 -14.58 0.68 -6.03
CA ALA A 71 -13.41 0.77 -5.16
C ALA A 71 -13.29 2.13 -4.47
N ASN A 72 -13.58 3.22 -5.19
CA ASN A 72 -13.50 4.58 -4.67
C ASN A 72 -14.57 4.87 -3.61
N GLU A 73 -15.77 4.31 -3.78
CA GLU A 73 -16.85 4.45 -2.78
C GLU A 73 -16.55 3.65 -1.51
N VAL A 74 -16.03 2.43 -1.65
CA VAL A 74 -15.62 1.60 -0.50
C VAL A 74 -14.57 2.32 0.37
N VAL A 75 -13.60 3.01 -0.24
CA VAL A 75 -12.60 3.77 0.51
C VAL A 75 -13.22 4.92 1.30
N VAL A 76 -14.20 5.63 0.73
CA VAL A 76 -14.94 6.69 1.43
C VAL A 76 -15.74 6.11 2.61
N GLU A 77 -16.39 4.96 2.43
CA GLU A 77 -17.07 4.26 3.54
C GLU A 77 -16.09 3.86 4.65
N MET A 78 -14.94 3.27 4.29
CA MET A 78 -13.91 2.83 5.25
C MET A 78 -13.34 4.01 6.05
N ALA A 79 -13.31 5.22 5.50
CA ALA A 79 -12.84 6.41 6.19
C ALA A 79 -13.62 6.66 7.48
N SER A 80 -14.95 6.46 7.48
CA SER A 80 -15.81 6.64 8.66
C SER A 80 -15.49 5.66 9.79
N GLU A 81 -14.92 4.52 9.48
CA GLU A 81 -14.51 3.50 10.46
C GLU A 81 -13.07 3.72 10.95
N VAL A 82 -12.15 4.09 10.04
CA VAL A 82 -10.70 4.12 10.32
C VAL A 82 -10.25 5.46 10.91
N LEU A 83 -10.65 6.59 10.32
CA LEU A 83 -10.17 7.91 10.75
C LEU A 83 -10.48 8.24 12.22
N PRO A 84 -11.65 7.88 12.79
CA PRO A 84 -11.93 8.16 14.19
C PRO A 84 -11.08 7.40 15.21
N VAL A 85 -10.47 6.27 14.81
CA VAL A 85 -9.70 5.40 15.72
C VAL A 85 -8.19 5.54 15.57
N VAL A 86 -7.71 6.27 14.56
CA VAL A 86 -6.30 6.60 14.32
C VAL A 86 -6.04 8.04 14.75
N LYS A 87 -4.93 8.32 15.42
CA LYS A 87 -4.66 9.64 16.03
C LYS A 87 -3.36 10.29 15.55
N ASN A 88 -2.33 9.50 15.32
CA ASN A 88 -0.96 9.99 15.11
C ASN A 88 -0.36 9.55 13.76
N THR A 89 -0.91 8.49 13.14
CA THR A 89 -0.42 7.93 11.89
C THR A 89 -1.23 8.48 10.72
N PRO A 90 -0.60 9.07 9.68
CA PRO A 90 -1.32 9.55 8.51
C PRO A 90 -2.03 8.42 7.78
N VAL A 91 -3.26 8.67 7.33
CA VAL A 91 -4.08 7.70 6.59
C VAL A 91 -4.13 8.09 5.12
N ILE A 92 -3.81 7.13 4.26
CA ILE A 92 -3.70 7.25 2.81
C ILE A 92 -4.88 6.52 2.16
N ALA A 93 -5.49 7.12 1.16
CA ALA A 93 -6.57 6.52 0.38
C ALA A 93 -6.03 5.76 -0.83
N GLY A 94 -6.45 4.52 -1.01
CA GLY A 94 -6.31 3.83 -2.30
C GLY A 94 -7.34 4.36 -3.29
N VAL A 95 -6.89 4.82 -4.45
CA VAL A 95 -7.73 5.44 -5.49
C VAL A 95 -7.64 4.64 -6.78
N CYS A 96 -8.79 4.24 -7.31
CA CYS A 96 -8.91 3.72 -8.67
C CYS A 96 -8.83 4.89 -9.66
N GLY A 97 -7.61 5.22 -10.12
CA GLY A 97 -7.36 6.35 -11.03
C GLY A 97 -7.96 6.14 -12.43
N THR A 98 -8.32 4.91 -12.78
CA THR A 98 -8.95 4.57 -14.06
C THR A 98 -10.48 4.59 -14.03
N ASP A 99 -11.11 4.97 -12.91
CA ASP A 99 -12.57 5.02 -12.76
C ASP A 99 -13.19 6.03 -13.73
N PRO A 100 -13.96 5.60 -14.76
CA PRO A 100 -14.49 6.50 -15.78
C PRO A 100 -15.67 7.34 -15.28
N PHE A 101 -16.21 7.04 -14.10
CA PHE A 101 -17.34 7.75 -13.49
C PHE A 101 -16.93 8.75 -12.42
N LYS A 102 -15.62 8.94 -12.22
CA LYS A 102 -15.06 9.91 -11.26
C LYS A 102 -14.32 11.04 -11.99
N ASP A 103 -14.68 12.27 -11.66
CA ASP A 103 -13.83 13.43 -11.86
C ASP A 103 -12.70 13.34 -10.84
N ILE A 104 -11.54 12.83 -11.23
CA ILE A 104 -10.44 12.52 -10.31
C ILE A 104 -9.97 13.76 -9.53
N PRO A 105 -9.72 14.95 -10.12
CA PRO A 105 -9.34 16.13 -9.35
C PRO A 105 -10.36 16.52 -8.27
N ARG A 106 -11.64 16.44 -8.58
CA ARG A 106 -12.72 16.72 -7.61
C ARG A 106 -12.77 15.64 -6.52
N PHE A 107 -12.58 14.38 -6.88
CA PHE A 107 -12.56 13.29 -5.91
C PHE A 107 -11.36 13.38 -4.96
N LEU A 108 -10.18 13.74 -5.46
CA LEU A 108 -9.00 13.98 -4.62
C LEU A 108 -9.26 15.07 -3.58
N LYS A 109 -9.91 16.17 -3.98
CA LYS A 109 -10.31 17.22 -3.05
C LYS A 109 -11.30 16.73 -2.00
N GLN A 110 -12.28 15.90 -2.39
CA GLN A 110 -13.20 15.25 -1.44
C GLN A 110 -12.45 14.39 -0.43
N LEU A 111 -11.45 13.59 -0.86
CA LEU A 111 -10.64 12.79 0.05
C LEU A 111 -9.83 13.65 1.03
N GLN A 112 -9.29 14.78 0.57
CA GLN A 112 -8.59 15.72 1.43
C GLN A 112 -9.55 16.33 2.47
N ASP A 113 -10.75 16.73 2.07
CA ASP A 113 -11.79 17.28 2.96
C ASP A 113 -12.30 16.26 3.99
N ILE A 114 -12.32 14.95 3.65
CA ILE A 114 -12.63 13.85 4.57
C ILE A 114 -11.52 13.68 5.63
N GLY A 115 -10.27 14.03 5.32
CA GLY A 115 -9.14 13.93 6.26
C GLY A 115 -8.07 12.92 5.87
N PHE A 116 -8.03 12.47 4.62
CA PHE A 116 -6.91 11.69 4.11
C PHE A 116 -5.67 12.57 3.92
N ALA A 117 -4.52 12.03 4.31
CA ALA A 117 -3.22 12.69 4.15
C ALA A 117 -2.67 12.60 2.73
N GLY A 118 -3.07 11.58 1.99
CA GLY A 118 -2.52 11.31 0.68
C GLY A 118 -3.24 10.18 -0.05
N VAL A 119 -2.66 9.76 -1.17
CA VAL A 119 -3.23 8.75 -2.04
C VAL A 119 -2.21 7.71 -2.53
N GLN A 120 -2.73 6.54 -2.91
CA GLN A 120 -2.03 5.46 -3.60
C GLN A 120 -2.89 4.95 -4.74
N ASN A 121 -2.27 4.50 -5.84
CA ASN A 121 -2.95 3.94 -7.01
C ASN A 121 -3.36 2.48 -6.76
N PHE A 122 -4.49 2.29 -6.08
CA PHE A 122 -5.07 0.97 -5.92
C PHE A 122 -6.62 1.05 -5.90
N PRO A 123 -7.35 0.26 -6.69
CA PRO A 123 -6.90 -0.74 -7.68
C PRO A 123 -5.95 -0.20 -8.74
N THR A 124 -5.06 -1.07 -9.26
CA THR A 124 -4.03 -0.69 -10.25
C THR A 124 -3.98 -1.68 -11.41
N VAL A 125 -3.82 -1.18 -12.61
CA VAL A 125 -3.57 -2.00 -13.79
C VAL A 125 -2.14 -2.56 -13.84
N GLY A 126 -1.25 -2.07 -12.98
CA GLY A 126 0.10 -2.59 -12.82
C GLY A 126 0.18 -4.07 -12.41
N LEU A 127 -0.88 -4.63 -11.83
CA LEU A 127 -1.01 -6.06 -11.51
C LEU A 127 -1.54 -6.89 -12.68
N ILE A 128 -1.95 -6.26 -13.76
CA ILE A 128 -2.52 -6.93 -14.95
C ILE A 128 -1.43 -7.04 -16.01
N ASP A 129 -1.33 -8.18 -16.65
CA ASP A 129 -0.35 -8.48 -17.69
C ASP A 129 -0.99 -9.03 -18.98
N GLY A 130 -0.14 -9.44 -19.94
CA GLY A 130 -0.55 -10.07 -21.18
C GLY A 130 -1.47 -9.20 -22.05
N GLN A 131 -2.28 -9.86 -22.88
CA GLN A 131 -3.16 -9.18 -23.84
C GLN A 131 -4.20 -8.27 -23.15
N PHE A 132 -4.63 -8.64 -21.95
CA PHE A 132 -5.59 -7.81 -21.20
C PHE A 132 -4.99 -6.46 -20.82
N ARG A 133 -3.73 -6.45 -20.35
CA ARG A 133 -3.03 -5.18 -20.07
C ARG A 133 -2.87 -4.31 -21.34
N VAL A 134 -2.49 -4.91 -22.47
CA VAL A 134 -2.35 -4.20 -23.75
C VAL A 134 -3.69 -3.54 -24.12
N ASN A 135 -4.79 -4.28 -24.04
CA ASN A 135 -6.11 -3.76 -24.36
C ASN A 135 -6.56 -2.63 -23.43
N LEU A 136 -6.23 -2.69 -22.15
CA LEU A 136 -6.50 -1.59 -21.21
C LEU A 136 -5.74 -0.31 -21.58
N GLU A 137 -4.46 -0.44 -21.95
CA GLU A 137 -3.67 0.71 -22.41
C GLU A 137 -4.25 1.32 -23.71
N GLU A 138 -4.58 0.50 -24.69
CA GLU A 138 -5.13 0.92 -25.97
C GLU A 138 -6.53 1.56 -25.87
N THR A 139 -7.30 1.21 -24.84
CA THR A 139 -8.67 1.70 -24.64
C THR A 139 -8.78 2.83 -23.60
N GLY A 140 -7.64 3.40 -23.19
CA GLY A 140 -7.61 4.56 -22.29
C GLY A 140 -7.88 4.24 -20.80
N MET A 141 -7.71 2.98 -20.42
CA MET A 141 -7.82 2.49 -19.04
C MET A 141 -6.45 2.03 -18.50
N GLY A 142 -5.37 2.56 -19.07
CA GLY A 142 -4.00 2.17 -18.76
C GLY A 142 -3.40 2.86 -17.55
N TYR A 143 -2.15 2.51 -17.27
CA TYR A 143 -1.39 3.00 -16.12
C TYR A 143 -1.16 4.52 -16.14
N SER A 144 -1.15 5.14 -17.34
CA SER A 144 -1.03 6.59 -17.49
C SER A 144 -2.10 7.37 -16.72
N LYS A 145 -3.31 6.82 -16.56
CA LYS A 145 -4.37 7.43 -15.75
C LYS A 145 -4.03 7.46 -14.26
N GLU A 146 -3.32 6.46 -13.78
CA GLU A 146 -2.82 6.42 -12.41
C GLU A 146 -1.69 7.45 -12.22
N VAL A 147 -0.83 7.63 -13.23
CA VAL A 147 0.20 8.68 -13.24
C VAL A 147 -0.44 10.08 -13.21
N ASP A 148 -1.46 10.33 -14.04
CA ASP A 148 -2.23 11.57 -14.05
C ASP A 148 -2.85 11.87 -12.67
N MET A 149 -3.41 10.85 -12.02
CA MET A 149 -4.00 10.94 -10.67
C MET A 149 -2.94 11.31 -9.63
N ILE A 150 -1.75 10.71 -9.66
CA ILE A 150 -0.65 11.03 -8.75
C ILE A 150 -0.14 12.47 -8.98
N SER A 151 -0.03 12.91 -10.25
CA SER A 151 0.32 14.29 -10.56
C SER A 151 -0.70 15.28 -9.96
N ALA A 152 -1.98 15.06 -10.18
CA ALA A 152 -3.04 15.89 -9.63
C ALA A 152 -3.04 15.92 -8.09
N ALA A 153 -2.79 14.78 -7.44
CA ALA A 153 -2.68 14.70 -5.98
C ALA A 153 -1.45 15.48 -5.45
N SER A 154 -0.32 15.37 -6.14
CA SER A 154 0.90 16.12 -5.81
C SER A 154 0.67 17.63 -5.92
N GLU A 155 0.00 18.10 -6.97
CA GLU A 155 -0.37 19.52 -7.17
C GLU A 155 -1.32 20.03 -6.07
N LEU A 156 -2.23 19.19 -5.56
CA LEU A 156 -3.11 19.49 -4.44
C LEU A 156 -2.39 19.49 -3.08
N GLY A 157 -1.09 19.15 -3.05
CA GLY A 157 -0.32 19.08 -1.82
C GLY A 157 -0.63 17.84 -0.96
N MET A 158 -1.24 16.81 -1.51
CA MET A 158 -1.44 15.52 -0.85
C MET A 158 -0.16 14.68 -0.90
N LEU A 159 0.08 13.85 0.13
CA LEU A 159 1.15 12.86 0.09
C LEU A 159 0.85 11.80 -0.99
N THR A 160 1.85 11.42 -1.77
CA THR A 160 1.69 10.45 -2.85
C THR A 160 2.58 9.23 -2.63
N THR A 161 1.96 8.04 -2.66
CA THR A 161 2.64 6.78 -2.33
C THR A 161 2.38 5.68 -3.36
N PRO A 162 2.60 5.94 -4.69
CA PRO A 162 2.18 5.00 -5.72
C PRO A 162 2.94 3.67 -5.70
N TYR A 163 2.21 2.60 -6.07
CA TYR A 163 2.78 1.33 -6.48
C TYR A 163 3.44 1.45 -7.85
N VAL A 164 4.61 0.86 -7.99
CA VAL A 164 5.35 0.72 -9.24
C VAL A 164 5.84 -0.72 -9.40
N PHE A 165 5.78 -1.26 -10.60
CA PHE A 165 6.06 -2.67 -10.88
C PHE A 165 7.30 -2.89 -11.75
N ASN A 166 7.77 -1.83 -12.39
CA ASN A 166 8.93 -1.84 -13.29
C ASN A 166 9.60 -0.45 -13.34
N VAL A 167 10.70 -0.38 -14.08
CA VAL A 167 11.52 0.84 -14.23
C VAL A 167 10.73 1.98 -14.86
N GLN A 168 9.98 1.72 -15.94
CA GLN A 168 9.23 2.75 -16.64
C GLN A 168 8.17 3.40 -15.76
N GLU A 169 7.40 2.58 -15.04
CA GLU A 169 6.39 3.07 -14.10
C GLU A 169 7.01 3.87 -12.94
N ALA A 170 8.19 3.48 -12.46
CA ALA A 170 8.93 4.24 -11.44
C ALA A 170 9.38 5.61 -11.96
N GLU A 171 9.87 5.68 -13.20
CA GLU A 171 10.24 6.94 -13.83
C GLU A 171 9.02 7.85 -14.02
N ASP A 172 7.91 7.31 -14.50
CA ASP A 172 6.70 8.08 -14.78
C ASP A 172 6.07 8.62 -13.48
N MET A 173 6.00 7.80 -12.43
CA MET A 173 5.52 8.24 -11.11
C MET A 173 6.47 9.25 -10.45
N ALA A 174 7.80 9.10 -10.61
CA ALA A 174 8.76 10.09 -10.11
C ALA A 174 8.60 11.45 -10.83
N LYS A 175 8.38 11.46 -12.15
CA LYS A 175 8.07 12.68 -12.94
C LYS A 175 6.74 13.31 -12.50
N ALA A 176 5.76 12.50 -12.15
CA ALA A 176 4.45 12.96 -11.63
C ALA A 176 4.53 13.57 -10.21
N GLY A 177 5.70 13.58 -9.59
CA GLY A 177 5.90 14.18 -8.26
C GLY A 177 5.62 13.23 -7.10
N ALA A 178 5.78 11.91 -7.31
CA ALA A 178 5.64 10.93 -6.23
C ALA A 178 6.65 11.18 -5.10
N ASP A 179 6.16 11.17 -3.85
CA ASP A 179 6.97 11.33 -2.64
C ASP A 179 7.59 10.01 -2.20
N VAL A 180 6.79 8.94 -2.24
CA VAL A 180 7.15 7.60 -1.79
C VAL A 180 6.78 6.61 -2.89
N LEU A 181 7.75 6.01 -3.53
CA LEU A 181 7.50 4.90 -4.45
C LEU A 181 7.44 3.58 -3.67
N VAL A 182 6.45 2.77 -3.95
CA VAL A 182 6.30 1.44 -3.38
C VAL A 182 6.55 0.39 -4.46
N ALA A 183 7.76 -0.19 -4.46
CA ALA A 183 8.16 -1.22 -5.42
C ALA A 183 7.40 -2.53 -5.14
N HIS A 184 6.43 -2.84 -6.01
CA HIS A 184 5.50 -3.95 -5.83
C HIS A 184 6.00 -5.22 -6.52
N MET A 185 6.33 -6.26 -5.74
CA MET A 185 6.93 -7.52 -6.22
C MET A 185 5.91 -8.63 -6.49
N GLY A 186 4.63 -8.31 -6.54
CA GLY A 186 3.56 -9.27 -6.77
C GLY A 186 2.70 -9.52 -5.54
N LEU A 187 1.77 -10.46 -5.64
CA LEU A 187 0.90 -10.84 -4.53
C LEU A 187 1.67 -11.56 -3.43
N THR A 188 1.32 -11.30 -2.18
CA THR A 188 1.89 -11.99 -1.02
C THR A 188 1.70 -13.50 -1.13
N THR A 189 2.80 -14.27 -1.03
CA THR A 189 2.80 -15.72 -1.26
C THR A 189 2.48 -16.55 -0.01
N SER A 190 2.29 -15.95 1.16
CA SER A 190 2.07 -16.64 2.44
C SER A 190 0.61 -16.61 2.89
N GLY A 191 0.25 -17.54 3.80
CA GLY A 191 -1.05 -17.65 4.43
C GLY A 191 -2.04 -18.53 3.66
N THR A 192 -3.30 -18.60 4.15
CA THR A 192 -4.33 -19.52 3.64
C THR A 192 -4.83 -19.18 2.24
N ILE A 193 -4.73 -17.93 1.83
CA ILE A 193 -5.17 -17.39 0.52
C ILE A 193 -4.05 -16.59 -0.18
N GLY A 194 -2.78 -16.91 0.09
CA GLY A 194 -1.63 -16.36 -0.60
C GLY A 194 -1.43 -16.95 -2.00
N ALA A 195 -0.69 -16.24 -2.86
CA ALA A 195 -0.30 -16.75 -4.16
C ALA A 195 0.63 -17.98 -4.02
N GLN A 196 0.53 -18.93 -4.95
CA GLN A 196 1.37 -20.13 -4.96
C GLN A 196 2.69 -19.90 -5.72
N THR A 197 2.71 -18.96 -6.64
CA THR A 197 3.87 -18.61 -7.46
C THR A 197 4.31 -17.19 -7.18
N GLY A 198 5.61 -16.95 -7.19
CA GLY A 198 6.19 -15.64 -6.96
C GLY A 198 7.66 -15.60 -7.37
N LYS A 199 8.24 -14.40 -7.33
CA LYS A 199 9.69 -14.20 -7.52
C LYS A 199 10.46 -14.74 -6.32
N SER A 200 11.76 -15.04 -6.50
CA SER A 200 12.66 -15.26 -5.35
C SER A 200 13.00 -13.92 -4.68
N LEU A 201 13.46 -13.96 -3.43
CA LEU A 201 13.93 -12.74 -2.73
C LEU A 201 15.12 -12.09 -3.45
N GLU A 202 16.03 -12.90 -4.02
CA GLU A 202 17.18 -12.41 -4.81
C GLU A 202 16.73 -11.70 -6.08
N GLN A 203 15.66 -12.18 -6.72
CA GLN A 203 15.10 -11.51 -7.89
C GLN A 203 14.42 -10.19 -7.47
N CYS A 204 13.73 -10.17 -6.33
CA CYS A 204 13.16 -8.93 -5.78
C CYS A 204 14.24 -7.88 -5.50
N VAL A 205 15.38 -8.27 -4.92
CA VAL A 205 16.52 -7.35 -4.69
C VAL A 205 16.98 -6.71 -6.00
N LYS A 206 17.14 -7.52 -7.06
CA LYS A 206 17.58 -7.01 -8.38
C LYS A 206 16.56 -6.05 -9.00
N ASP A 207 15.28 -6.40 -8.94
CA ASP A 207 14.22 -5.60 -9.55
C ASP A 207 14.01 -4.28 -8.79
N ILE A 208 14.00 -4.32 -7.45
CA ILE A 208 13.86 -3.13 -6.59
C ILE A 208 15.05 -2.19 -6.78
N GLN A 209 16.29 -2.73 -6.89
CA GLN A 209 17.47 -1.89 -7.14
C GLN A 209 17.35 -1.15 -8.47
N LYS A 210 16.89 -1.81 -9.55
CA LYS A 210 16.68 -1.14 -10.85
C LYS A 210 15.62 -0.04 -10.78
N ILE A 211 14.51 -0.31 -10.11
CA ILE A 211 13.44 0.66 -9.85
C ILE A 211 14.00 1.88 -9.12
N ARG A 212 14.74 1.64 -8.04
CA ARG A 212 15.38 2.70 -7.25
C ARG A 212 16.33 3.54 -8.08
N ASP A 213 17.24 2.90 -8.82
CA ASP A 213 18.28 3.59 -9.59
C ASP A 213 17.70 4.44 -10.73
N ALA A 214 16.55 4.05 -11.26
CA ALA A 214 15.81 4.83 -12.24
C ALA A 214 15.11 6.04 -11.59
N ALA A 215 14.38 5.81 -10.51
CA ALA A 215 13.60 6.84 -9.83
C ALA A 215 14.47 7.99 -9.30
N VAL A 216 15.61 7.70 -8.67
CA VAL A 216 16.48 8.72 -8.08
C VAL A 216 17.20 9.60 -9.11
N LYS A 217 17.29 9.17 -10.37
CA LYS A 217 17.80 10.02 -11.45
C LYS A 217 16.83 11.17 -11.78
N ILE A 218 15.56 10.97 -11.51
CA ILE A 218 14.48 11.92 -11.77
C ILE A 218 14.19 12.73 -10.50
N ASN A 219 14.01 12.06 -9.38
CA ASN A 219 13.78 12.67 -8.08
C ASN A 219 14.77 12.08 -7.05
N PRO A 220 15.92 12.78 -6.78
CA PRO A 220 16.90 12.31 -5.80
C PRO A 220 16.36 12.16 -4.37
N ASP A 221 15.29 12.87 -4.04
CA ASP A 221 14.70 12.90 -2.70
C ASP A 221 13.54 11.90 -2.52
N VAL A 222 13.23 11.08 -3.56
CA VAL A 222 12.15 10.10 -3.50
C VAL A 222 12.44 9.02 -2.45
N ILE A 223 11.45 8.74 -1.62
CA ILE A 223 11.49 7.65 -0.66
C ILE A 223 11.09 6.35 -1.38
N LEU A 224 11.81 5.25 -1.15
CA LEU A 224 11.48 3.96 -1.73
C LEU A 224 11.18 2.93 -0.64
N LEU A 225 10.06 2.23 -0.78
CA LEU A 225 9.64 1.10 0.05
C LEU A 225 9.48 -0.14 -0.80
N CYS A 226 9.74 -1.34 -0.24
CA CYS A 226 9.45 -2.61 -0.89
C CYS A 226 8.09 -3.17 -0.44
N HIS A 227 7.44 -3.95 -1.31
CA HIS A 227 6.12 -4.53 -1.05
C HIS A 227 5.88 -5.84 -1.80
N GLY A 228 5.23 -6.77 -1.12
CA GLY A 228 4.54 -7.89 -1.75
C GLY A 228 5.42 -9.03 -2.23
N GLY A 229 4.82 -9.97 -2.95
CA GLY A 229 5.47 -11.20 -3.40
C GLY A 229 5.97 -12.05 -2.23
N PRO A 230 7.21 -12.52 -2.27
CA PRO A 230 7.82 -13.31 -1.21
C PRO A 230 8.20 -12.48 0.03
N ILE A 231 8.13 -11.14 -0.04
CA ILE A 231 8.42 -10.25 1.08
C ILE A 231 7.18 -10.21 1.98
N ALA A 232 6.99 -11.27 2.78
CA ALA A 232 5.77 -11.50 3.55
C ALA A 232 5.95 -11.37 5.06
N LYS A 233 7.18 -11.53 5.54
CA LYS A 233 7.52 -11.53 6.96
C LYS A 233 8.66 -10.55 7.24
N PRO A 234 8.89 -10.17 8.52
CA PRO A 234 9.98 -9.25 8.88
C PRO A 234 11.37 -9.73 8.41
N GLU A 235 11.66 -11.02 8.46
CA GLU A 235 12.92 -11.60 7.99
C GLU A 235 13.12 -11.43 6.48
N ASP A 236 12.04 -11.53 5.68
CA ASP A 236 12.08 -11.33 4.23
C ASP A 236 12.36 -9.84 3.91
N ALA A 237 11.67 -8.95 4.60
CA ALA A 237 11.88 -7.50 4.48
C ALA A 237 13.32 -7.13 4.89
N LYS A 238 13.84 -7.68 5.99
CA LYS A 238 15.22 -7.51 6.41
C LYS A 238 16.20 -7.96 5.33
N PHE A 239 15.99 -9.14 4.74
CA PHE A 239 16.84 -9.66 3.66
C PHE A 239 16.96 -8.67 2.49
N VAL A 240 15.84 -8.06 2.09
CA VAL A 240 15.79 -7.11 0.97
C VAL A 240 16.41 -5.76 1.38
N LEU A 241 16.07 -5.24 2.56
CA LEU A 241 16.59 -3.97 3.09
C LEU A 241 18.12 -3.95 3.24
N GLU A 242 18.70 -5.07 3.64
CA GLU A 242 20.15 -5.20 3.79
C GLU A 242 20.91 -5.26 2.45
N ARG A 243 20.21 -5.55 1.32
CA ARG A 243 20.83 -5.82 0.01
C ARG A 243 20.51 -4.79 -1.06
N VAL A 244 19.48 -3.98 -0.86
CA VAL A 244 19.10 -2.91 -1.80
C VAL A 244 19.61 -1.58 -1.26
N SER A 245 20.53 -0.96 -1.99
CA SER A 245 21.07 0.34 -1.60
C SER A 245 20.03 1.44 -1.77
N GLY A 246 19.78 2.22 -0.72
CA GLY A 246 18.84 3.35 -0.74
C GLY A 246 17.36 2.91 -0.72
N LEU A 247 17.07 1.74 -0.18
CA LEU A 247 15.72 1.33 0.20
C LEU A 247 15.46 1.80 1.64
N HIS A 248 14.29 2.38 1.89
CA HIS A 248 14.01 3.11 3.13
C HIS A 248 13.02 2.38 4.05
N GLY A 249 12.43 1.28 3.62
CA GLY A 249 11.48 0.55 4.45
C GLY A 249 10.63 -0.46 3.70
N PHE A 250 9.59 -0.90 4.37
CA PHE A 250 8.66 -1.92 3.93
C PHE A 250 7.22 -1.39 3.95
N PHE A 251 6.46 -1.77 2.95
CA PHE A 251 5.03 -1.57 2.89
C PHE A 251 4.34 -2.92 2.90
N GLY A 252 3.46 -3.17 3.86
CA GLY A 252 2.75 -4.43 4.01
C GLY A 252 1.24 -4.27 3.91
N ALA A 253 0.57 -5.18 3.23
CA ALA A 253 -0.89 -5.28 3.24
C ALA A 253 -1.34 -6.58 3.90
N SER A 254 -1.37 -7.69 3.18
CA SER A 254 -1.69 -9.01 3.74
C SER A 254 -0.75 -9.41 4.89
N SER A 255 0.51 -9.04 4.81
CA SER A 255 1.53 -9.30 5.83
C SER A 255 1.28 -8.55 7.14
N MET A 256 0.62 -7.39 7.10
CA MET A 256 0.38 -6.55 8.27
C MET A 256 -0.97 -6.81 8.96
N GLU A 257 -1.96 -7.32 8.25
CA GLU A 257 -3.26 -7.58 8.84
C GLU A 257 -3.74 -9.03 8.68
N ARG A 258 -3.83 -9.56 7.45
CA ARG A 258 -4.39 -10.89 7.21
C ARG A 258 -3.56 -11.99 7.87
N LEU A 259 -2.25 -12.04 7.64
CA LEU A 259 -1.39 -13.09 8.18
C LEU A 259 -1.36 -13.11 9.71
N PRO A 260 -1.20 -11.97 10.42
CA PRO A 260 -1.30 -11.97 11.88
C PRO A 260 -2.67 -12.42 12.41
N VAL A 261 -3.77 -12.01 11.78
CA VAL A 261 -5.13 -12.41 12.17
C VAL A 261 -5.35 -13.91 11.99
N GLU A 262 -4.93 -14.47 10.84
CA GLU A 262 -5.02 -15.92 10.57
C GLU A 262 -4.32 -16.75 11.65
N VAL A 263 -3.16 -16.29 12.13
CA VAL A 263 -2.37 -17.00 13.16
C VAL A 263 -2.97 -16.79 14.55
N ALA A 264 -3.09 -15.54 14.97
CA ALA A 264 -3.43 -15.22 16.36
C ALA A 264 -4.82 -15.71 16.78
N ILE A 265 -5.84 -15.54 15.94
CA ILE A 265 -7.21 -16.01 16.27
C ILE A 265 -7.24 -17.55 16.33
N LYS A 266 -6.62 -18.21 15.35
CA LYS A 266 -6.55 -19.69 15.32
C LYS A 266 -5.86 -20.26 16.55
N GLU A 267 -4.70 -19.73 16.92
CA GLU A 267 -3.92 -20.19 18.06
C GLU A 267 -4.69 -19.95 19.37
N THR A 268 -5.19 -18.75 19.59
CA THR A 268 -5.97 -18.41 20.78
C THR A 268 -7.21 -19.31 20.93
N THR A 269 -7.94 -19.55 19.83
CA THR A 269 -9.11 -20.45 19.84
C THR A 269 -8.68 -21.87 20.20
N SER A 270 -7.56 -22.34 19.65
CA SER A 270 -7.03 -23.67 19.96
C SER A 270 -6.64 -23.83 21.42
N GLU A 271 -6.07 -22.79 22.04
CA GLU A 271 -5.73 -22.81 23.47
C GLU A 271 -6.98 -22.89 24.34
N PHE A 272 -8.03 -22.11 24.05
CA PHE A 272 -9.31 -22.25 24.77
C PHE A 272 -9.93 -23.66 24.64
N LYS A 273 -9.81 -24.29 23.47
CA LYS A 273 -10.31 -25.66 23.25
C LYS A 273 -9.57 -26.74 24.03
N LYS A 274 -8.35 -26.48 24.50
CA LYS A 274 -7.57 -27.42 25.34
C LYS A 274 -8.00 -27.42 26.83
N ILE A 275 -8.82 -26.45 27.26
CA ILE A 275 -9.28 -26.37 28.65
C ILE A 275 -10.17 -27.56 28.95
N ALA A 276 -9.75 -28.38 29.93
CA ALA A 276 -10.56 -29.51 30.39
C ALA A 276 -11.70 -29.06 31.34
N LEU A 277 -12.87 -29.62 31.14
CA LEU A 277 -13.98 -29.44 32.09
C LEU A 277 -13.78 -30.35 33.31
N LYS A 278 -14.11 -29.88 34.50
CA LYS A 278 -14.27 -30.77 35.65
C LYS A 278 -15.44 -31.73 35.36
N LYS A 279 -15.16 -33.05 35.49
CA LYS A 279 -16.21 -34.08 35.48
C LYS A 279 -16.96 -34.09 36.81
#